data_52daf4aaeff7be48bacaf742c76eece9
#
_entry.id   52daf4aaeff7be48bacaf742c76eece9
#
_cell.length_a   1.000
_cell.length_b   1.000
_cell.length_c   1.000
_cell.angle_alpha   90.00
_cell.angle_beta   90.00
_cell.angle_gamma   90.00
#
_symmetry.space_group_name_H-M   'P 1'
#
loop_
_entity.id
_entity.type
_entity.pdbx_description
1 polymer ?
#
loop_
_entity_poly.entity_id
_entity_poly.type
_entity_poly.pdbx_seq_one_letter_code
_entity_poly.pdbx_strand_id
1 'polypeptide(L)'
;MTLPTLHVPQVTTDWNAGADPFHWDWAQAAPLPPLLLADGSGPAQQQTVTRVCYNCQMLFVRFDCADTDIWGTYTQRDDAIYDEEVVEIFIAPGDATPVDYYEFEVSPNGVLLEVFAHNPTGDRAQMQLDFTWDCAGLQWVAQRDDAQNQWRVIYALPWASIGAPADLPTIWRANFYRIDRPRNGEAEFSCWSPTMIDPADFHRPAYFGYLTLA
;
A
#
# COMPACT_ATOMS: atom_id res chain seq x y z
N MET A 1 -9.74 12.22 16.22
CA MET A 1 -10.15 11.64 14.93
C MET A 1 -10.34 10.15 15.12
N THR A 2 -11.41 9.55 14.59
CA THR A 2 -11.56 8.08 14.62
C THR A 2 -10.85 7.51 13.42
N LEU A 3 -9.93 6.56 13.64
CA LEU A 3 -9.22 5.88 12.56
C LEU A 3 -10.19 4.97 11.79
N PRO A 4 -10.05 4.85 10.46
CA PRO A 4 -10.88 3.97 9.67
C PRO A 4 -10.59 2.51 9.98
N THR A 5 -11.59 1.65 9.81
CA THR A 5 -11.48 0.20 9.96
C THR A 5 -11.99 -0.47 8.69
N LEU A 6 -11.23 -1.42 8.16
CA LEU A 6 -11.63 -2.29 7.06
C LEU A 6 -11.77 -3.73 7.57
N HIS A 7 -12.93 -4.34 7.35
CA HIS A 7 -13.14 -5.76 7.56
C HIS A 7 -12.68 -6.53 6.32
N VAL A 8 -11.57 -7.23 6.44
CA VAL A 8 -10.93 -7.93 5.33
C VAL A 8 -11.49 -9.35 5.23
N PRO A 9 -12.11 -9.73 4.11
CA PRO A 9 -12.67 -11.07 3.94
C PRO A 9 -11.58 -12.10 3.65
N GLN A 10 -11.77 -13.31 4.16
CA GLN A 10 -10.97 -14.47 3.80
C GLN A 10 -11.42 -15.02 2.44
N VAL A 11 -10.47 -15.37 1.60
CA VAL A 11 -10.68 -15.98 0.28
C VAL A 11 -9.89 -17.28 0.15
N THR A 12 -10.24 -18.09 -0.82
CA THR A 12 -9.53 -19.35 -1.13
C THR A 12 -8.52 -19.18 -2.27
N THR A 13 -8.34 -17.96 -2.77
CA THR A 13 -7.41 -17.64 -3.85
C THR A 13 -5.98 -18.02 -3.49
N ASP A 14 -5.27 -18.63 -4.43
CA ASP A 14 -3.87 -18.99 -4.32
C ASP A 14 -3.10 -18.34 -5.48
N TRP A 15 -2.11 -17.51 -5.13
CA TRP A 15 -1.24 -16.87 -6.11
C TRP A 15 -0.49 -17.88 -6.98
N ASN A 16 -0.11 -19.01 -6.40
CA ASN A 16 0.68 -20.04 -7.06
C ASN A 16 -0.15 -20.95 -7.98
N ALA A 17 -1.46 -20.78 -8.06
CA ALA A 17 -2.34 -21.58 -8.91
C ALA A 17 -2.16 -21.32 -10.43
N GLY A 18 -1.29 -20.37 -10.81
CA GLY A 18 -0.92 -20.09 -12.20
C GLY A 18 -1.95 -19.28 -12.99
N ALA A 19 -3.02 -18.81 -12.34
CA ALA A 19 -3.96 -17.87 -12.95
C ALA A 19 -3.41 -16.44 -12.87
N ASP A 20 -3.60 -15.66 -13.93
CA ASP A 20 -3.27 -14.24 -13.92
C ASP A 20 -4.10 -13.53 -12.83
N PRO A 21 -3.43 -12.91 -11.82
CA PRO A 21 -4.13 -12.30 -10.69
C PRO A 21 -5.03 -11.11 -11.08
N PHE A 22 -4.83 -10.50 -12.24
CA PHE A 22 -5.76 -9.47 -12.75
C PHE A 22 -7.13 -10.04 -13.14
N HIS A 23 -7.23 -11.36 -13.40
CA HIS A 23 -8.46 -12.06 -13.74
C HIS A 23 -9.14 -12.77 -12.56
N TRP A 24 -8.61 -12.61 -11.33
CA TRP A 24 -9.29 -13.15 -10.13
C TRP A 24 -10.62 -12.44 -9.88
N ASP A 25 -11.53 -13.13 -9.16
CA ASP A 25 -12.79 -12.54 -8.72
C ASP A 25 -12.58 -11.56 -7.55
N TRP A 26 -12.14 -10.36 -7.88
CA TRP A 26 -11.94 -9.28 -6.92
C TRP A 26 -13.24 -8.70 -6.34
N ALA A 27 -14.40 -9.16 -6.77
CA ALA A 27 -15.67 -8.79 -6.14
C ALA A 27 -15.82 -9.35 -4.72
N GLN A 28 -15.06 -10.41 -4.38
CA GLN A 28 -15.00 -10.97 -3.04
C GLN A 28 -14.10 -10.16 -2.07
N ALA A 29 -13.23 -9.32 -2.58
CA ALA A 29 -12.35 -8.48 -1.77
C ALA A 29 -13.08 -7.24 -1.24
N ALA A 30 -12.72 -6.79 -0.04
CA ALA A 30 -13.28 -5.56 0.53
C ALA A 30 -12.73 -4.33 -0.20
N PRO A 31 -13.60 -3.44 -0.72
CA PRO A 31 -13.15 -2.18 -1.28
C PRO A 31 -12.85 -1.17 -0.16
N LEU A 32 -11.78 -0.41 -0.30
CA LEU A 32 -11.56 0.80 0.48
C LEU A 32 -12.48 1.92 -0.01
N PRO A 33 -12.87 2.87 0.84
CA PRO A 33 -13.45 4.13 0.37
C PRO A 33 -12.45 4.89 -0.52
N PRO A 34 -12.91 5.85 -1.33
CA PRO A 34 -12.02 6.70 -2.12
C PRO A 34 -10.90 7.31 -1.28
N LEU A 35 -9.69 7.34 -1.82
CA LEU A 35 -8.56 7.95 -1.13
C LEU A 35 -8.79 9.46 -0.94
N LEU A 36 -8.29 9.95 0.18
CA LEU A 36 -8.31 11.37 0.55
C LEU A 36 -6.91 11.94 0.42
N LEU A 37 -6.80 13.24 0.22
CA LEU A 37 -5.53 13.96 0.30
C LEU A 37 -4.90 13.78 1.69
N ALA A 38 -3.58 13.70 1.75
CA ALA A 38 -2.84 13.38 2.97
C ALA A 38 -3.07 14.39 4.10
N ASP A 39 -3.32 15.65 3.77
CA ASP A 39 -3.66 16.72 4.71
C ASP A 39 -5.12 16.67 5.21
N GLY A 40 -5.95 15.80 4.61
CA GLY A 40 -7.37 15.66 4.93
C GLY A 40 -8.28 16.72 4.32
N SER A 41 -7.79 17.54 3.40
CA SER A 41 -8.55 18.68 2.81
C SER A 41 -9.66 18.23 1.86
N GLY A 42 -9.61 16.99 1.33
CA GLY A 42 -10.63 16.51 0.40
C GLY A 42 -10.29 15.17 -0.26
N PRO A 43 -11.10 14.76 -1.24
CA PRO A 43 -10.81 13.56 -2.02
C PRO A 43 -9.63 13.79 -2.97
N ALA A 44 -8.87 12.74 -3.25
CA ALA A 44 -7.85 12.73 -4.31
C ALA A 44 -8.50 13.06 -5.67
N GLN A 45 -7.80 13.75 -6.54
CA GLN A 45 -8.27 14.08 -7.89
C GLN A 45 -8.10 12.88 -8.83
N GLN A 46 -6.92 12.25 -8.79
CA GLN A 46 -6.64 11.00 -9.50
C GLN A 46 -7.01 9.82 -8.59
N GLN A 47 -8.22 9.31 -8.75
CA GLN A 47 -8.76 8.31 -7.85
C GLN A 47 -8.10 6.94 -8.02
N THR A 48 -7.92 6.29 -6.89
CA THR A 48 -7.44 4.91 -6.80
C THR A 48 -8.52 4.04 -6.14
N VAL A 49 -8.90 2.96 -6.81
CA VAL A 49 -9.78 1.94 -6.24
C VAL A 49 -8.91 0.84 -5.65
N THR A 50 -8.92 0.73 -4.32
CA THR A 50 -8.14 -0.30 -3.62
C THR A 50 -9.07 -1.40 -3.11
N ARG A 51 -8.64 -2.66 -3.26
CA ARG A 51 -9.34 -3.85 -2.75
C ARG A 51 -8.40 -4.72 -1.96
N VAL A 52 -8.90 -5.26 -0.85
CA VAL A 52 -8.10 -6.06 0.09
C VAL A 52 -8.84 -7.35 0.43
N CYS A 53 -8.14 -8.48 0.37
CA CYS A 53 -8.60 -9.77 0.87
C CYS A 53 -7.40 -10.58 1.37
N TYR A 54 -7.63 -11.70 2.01
CA TYR A 54 -6.54 -12.52 2.53
C TYR A 54 -6.86 -14.02 2.47
N ASN A 55 -5.81 -14.83 2.54
CA ASN A 55 -5.91 -16.25 2.88
C ASN A 55 -5.00 -16.58 4.08
N CYS A 56 -4.90 -17.84 4.46
CA CYS A 56 -4.08 -18.26 5.61
C CYS A 56 -2.56 -17.97 5.44
N GLN A 57 -2.09 -17.65 4.24
CA GLN A 57 -0.68 -17.43 3.95
C GLN A 57 -0.35 -15.99 3.59
N MET A 58 -1.29 -15.26 2.94
CA MET A 58 -1.01 -13.98 2.31
C MET A 58 -2.14 -12.96 2.49
N LEU A 59 -1.76 -11.69 2.57
CA LEU A 59 -2.62 -10.54 2.30
C LEU A 59 -2.52 -10.19 0.82
N PHE A 60 -3.67 -10.01 0.17
CA PHE A 60 -3.75 -9.56 -1.21
C PHE A 60 -4.30 -8.14 -1.25
N VAL A 61 -3.58 -7.27 -1.96
CA VAL A 61 -4.00 -5.89 -2.16
C VAL A 61 -3.94 -5.56 -3.64
N ARG A 62 -5.03 -5.01 -4.17
CA ARG A 62 -5.10 -4.55 -5.55
C ARG A 62 -5.39 -3.05 -5.56
N PHE A 63 -4.59 -2.33 -6.35
CA PHE A 63 -4.81 -0.94 -6.70
C PHE A 63 -5.18 -0.83 -8.18
N ASP A 64 -6.26 -0.12 -8.48
CA ASP A 64 -6.64 0.32 -9.83
C ASP A 64 -6.59 1.86 -9.83
N CYS A 65 -5.58 2.42 -10.49
CA CYS A 65 -5.27 3.85 -10.47
C CYS A 65 -5.76 4.52 -11.76
N ALA A 66 -6.62 5.52 -11.64
CA ALA A 66 -6.86 6.47 -12.73
C ALA A 66 -5.66 7.43 -12.79
N ASP A 67 -5.17 7.71 -14.01
CA ASP A 67 -3.97 8.50 -14.18
C ASP A 67 -3.86 9.01 -15.61
N THR A 68 -3.74 10.32 -15.78
CA THR A 68 -3.68 10.97 -17.09
C THR A 68 -2.27 11.19 -17.60
N ASP A 69 -1.25 10.93 -16.78
CA ASP A 69 0.17 11.10 -17.14
C ASP A 69 1.06 10.01 -16.56
N ILE A 70 0.72 8.73 -16.83
CA ILE A 70 1.42 7.56 -16.30
C ILE A 70 2.89 7.56 -16.72
N TRP A 71 3.82 7.58 -15.78
CA TRP A 71 5.23 7.55 -16.08
C TRP A 71 6.07 6.93 -14.95
N GLY A 72 7.34 6.65 -15.27
CA GLY A 72 8.36 6.20 -14.36
C GLY A 72 9.64 5.94 -15.12
N THR A 73 10.79 6.27 -14.53
CA THR A 73 12.12 6.11 -15.16
C THR A 73 13.00 5.11 -14.45
N TYR A 74 12.70 4.82 -13.20
CA TYR A 74 13.42 3.82 -12.39
C TYR A 74 13.20 2.42 -12.94
N THR A 75 14.22 1.56 -12.83
CA THR A 75 14.23 0.21 -13.42
C THR A 75 14.77 -0.88 -12.51
N GLN A 76 15.37 -0.51 -11.38
CA GLN A 76 15.97 -1.46 -10.45
C GLN A 76 15.12 -1.54 -9.19
N ARG A 77 15.06 -2.74 -8.57
CA ARG A 77 14.50 -2.88 -7.22
C ARG A 77 15.25 -1.95 -6.27
N ASP A 78 14.52 -1.40 -5.32
CA ASP A 78 14.99 -0.46 -4.30
C ASP A 78 15.48 0.90 -4.83
N ASP A 79 15.23 1.21 -6.12
CA ASP A 79 15.33 2.57 -6.60
C ASP A 79 14.34 3.49 -5.86
N ALA A 80 14.63 4.78 -5.76
CA ALA A 80 13.83 5.77 -5.05
C ALA A 80 12.54 6.14 -5.83
N ILE A 81 11.67 5.14 -6.06
CA ILE A 81 10.45 5.28 -6.88
C ILE A 81 9.43 6.26 -6.29
N TYR A 82 9.50 6.57 -4.98
CA TYR A 82 8.71 7.61 -4.32
C TYR A 82 8.97 9.02 -4.85
N ASP A 83 10.05 9.24 -5.58
CA ASP A 83 10.31 10.50 -6.29
C ASP A 83 9.49 10.64 -7.58
N GLU A 84 8.83 9.58 -8.02
CA GLU A 84 7.99 9.50 -9.21
C GLU A 84 6.55 9.11 -8.83
N GLU A 85 5.99 8.08 -9.47
CA GLU A 85 4.64 7.60 -9.21
C GLU A 85 4.65 6.22 -8.56
N VAL A 86 3.90 6.08 -7.45
CA VAL A 86 3.81 4.82 -6.73
C VAL A 86 2.45 4.63 -6.06
N VAL A 87 2.10 3.37 -5.80
CA VAL A 87 1.15 2.98 -4.76
C VAL A 87 1.89 2.27 -3.65
N GLU A 88 1.47 2.53 -2.40
CA GLU A 88 2.21 2.07 -1.23
C GLU A 88 1.29 1.39 -0.21
N ILE A 89 1.87 0.43 0.51
CA ILE A 89 1.25 -0.24 1.65
C ILE A 89 2.19 -0.10 2.84
N PHE A 90 1.73 0.54 3.92
CA PHE A 90 2.41 0.49 5.21
C PHE A 90 1.61 -0.39 6.15
N ILE A 91 2.24 -1.37 6.81
CA ILE A 91 1.54 -2.38 7.60
C ILE A 91 2.36 -2.89 8.79
N ALA A 92 1.67 -3.17 9.88
CA ALA A 92 2.25 -3.78 11.08
C ALA A 92 1.22 -4.68 11.78
N PRO A 93 1.65 -5.75 12.48
CA PRO A 93 0.76 -6.61 13.26
C PRO A 93 0.26 -5.93 14.54
N GLY A 94 -0.97 -6.28 14.95
CA GLY A 94 -1.56 -5.85 16.22
C GLY A 94 -2.37 -4.56 16.10
N ASP A 95 -2.89 -4.08 17.24
CA ASP A 95 -3.80 -2.93 17.37
C ASP A 95 -3.11 -1.65 17.88
N ALA A 96 -1.94 -1.78 18.50
CA ALA A 96 -1.19 -0.64 19.01
C ALA A 96 -0.66 0.23 17.86
N THR A 97 -0.41 1.53 18.13
CA THR A 97 0.34 2.37 17.19
C THR A 97 1.71 1.76 16.97
N PRO A 98 2.07 1.37 15.74
CA PRO A 98 3.30 0.65 15.52
C PRO A 98 4.53 1.56 15.66
N VAL A 99 5.56 0.99 16.27
CA VAL A 99 6.94 1.53 16.27
C VAL A 99 7.69 0.96 15.07
N ASP A 100 7.48 -0.34 14.82
CA ASP A 100 8.05 -1.07 13.71
C ASP A 100 6.96 -1.39 12.69
N TYR A 101 7.22 -1.15 11.42
CA TYR A 101 6.28 -1.43 10.33
C TYR A 101 7.02 -1.70 9.02
N TYR A 102 6.30 -2.28 8.09
CA TYR A 102 6.77 -2.64 6.77
C TYR A 102 6.15 -1.72 5.73
N GLU A 103 6.96 -1.29 4.79
CA GLU A 103 6.60 -0.43 3.68
C GLU A 103 6.87 -1.16 2.36
N PHE A 104 5.92 -1.05 1.45
CA PHE A 104 5.98 -1.63 0.12
C PHE A 104 5.49 -0.62 -0.89
N GLU A 105 6.31 -0.31 -1.88
CA GLU A 105 5.99 0.59 -2.97
C GLU A 105 6.13 -0.13 -4.31
N VAL A 106 5.22 0.14 -5.23
CA VAL A 106 5.35 -0.32 -6.63
C VAL A 106 4.97 0.79 -7.58
N SER A 107 5.86 1.03 -8.54
CA SER A 107 5.66 2.01 -9.61
C SER A 107 4.77 1.46 -10.72
N PRO A 108 4.23 2.30 -11.65
CA PRO A 108 3.49 1.86 -12.82
C PRO A 108 4.27 0.88 -13.72
N ASN A 109 5.59 0.96 -13.70
CA ASN A 109 6.48 0.07 -14.46
C ASN A 109 6.79 -1.25 -13.75
N GLY A 110 6.25 -1.46 -12.52
CA GLY A 110 6.44 -2.67 -11.74
C GLY A 110 7.77 -2.74 -10.97
N VAL A 111 8.46 -1.62 -10.82
CA VAL A 111 9.62 -1.54 -9.92
C VAL A 111 9.12 -1.56 -8.49
N LEU A 112 9.74 -2.39 -7.66
CA LEU A 112 9.44 -2.54 -6.25
C LEU A 112 10.51 -1.85 -5.40
N LEU A 113 10.08 -1.12 -4.38
CA LEU A 113 10.86 -0.74 -3.21
C LEU A 113 10.19 -1.32 -1.97
N GLU A 114 10.98 -1.87 -1.05
CA GLU A 114 10.50 -2.34 0.24
C GLU A 114 11.43 -1.93 1.37
N VAL A 115 10.83 -1.60 2.50
CA VAL A 115 11.57 -1.02 3.63
C VAL A 115 11.04 -1.60 4.94
N PHE A 116 11.94 -1.90 5.87
CA PHE A 116 11.59 -2.04 7.28
C PHE A 116 11.83 -0.70 8.00
N ALA A 117 10.79 -0.16 8.60
CA ALA A 117 10.83 1.13 9.27
C ALA A 117 10.76 0.97 10.79
N HIS A 118 11.69 1.60 11.51
CA HIS A 118 11.68 1.76 12.98
C HIS A 118 11.43 3.25 13.31
N ASN A 119 10.25 3.58 13.82
CA ASN A 119 9.79 4.94 14.10
C ASN A 119 9.24 5.07 15.52
N PRO A 120 10.11 5.14 16.55
CA PRO A 120 9.71 5.05 17.96
C PRO A 120 8.90 6.25 18.47
N THR A 121 8.99 7.39 17.78
CA THR A 121 8.35 8.63 18.24
C THR A 121 7.25 9.13 17.30
N GLY A 122 7.12 8.53 16.11
CA GLY A 122 6.28 9.05 15.03
C GLY A 122 6.85 10.34 14.39
N ASP A 123 8.08 10.70 14.71
CA ASP A 123 8.81 11.84 14.15
C ASP A 123 9.83 11.32 13.11
N ARG A 124 9.70 11.80 11.87
CA ARG A 124 10.59 11.43 10.76
C ARG A 124 12.08 11.65 11.08
N ALA A 125 12.41 12.65 11.89
CA ALA A 125 13.80 12.95 12.25
C ALA A 125 14.47 11.86 13.13
N GLN A 126 13.68 11.02 13.77
CA GLN A 126 14.16 9.92 14.62
C GLN A 126 13.91 8.54 14.03
N MET A 127 13.33 8.50 12.85
CA MET A 127 13.03 7.27 12.12
C MET A 127 14.29 6.68 11.52
N GLN A 128 14.35 5.35 11.53
CA GLN A 128 15.38 4.57 10.87
C GLN A 128 14.72 3.71 9.80
N LEU A 129 15.25 3.75 8.59
CA LEU A 129 14.77 2.96 7.45
C LEU A 129 15.85 1.97 7.04
N ASP A 130 15.50 0.70 6.99
CA ASP A 130 16.35 -0.36 6.49
C ASP A 130 15.91 -0.73 5.07
N PHE A 131 16.60 -0.17 4.09
CA PHE A 131 16.43 -0.46 2.67
C PHE A 131 17.13 -1.76 2.23
N THR A 132 17.81 -2.45 3.15
CA THR A 132 18.44 -3.75 2.86
C THR A 132 17.57 -4.93 3.26
N TRP A 133 16.43 -4.65 3.89
CA TRP A 133 15.45 -5.65 4.26
C TRP A 133 14.65 -6.10 3.03
N ASP A 134 14.58 -7.40 2.82
CA ASP A 134 13.79 -8.03 1.76
C ASP A 134 12.63 -8.85 2.34
N CYS A 135 11.42 -8.63 1.84
CA CYS A 135 10.25 -9.44 2.20
C CYS A 135 10.27 -10.79 1.51
N ALA A 136 10.73 -11.81 2.22
CA ALA A 136 10.84 -13.15 1.66
C ALA A 136 9.48 -13.68 1.16
N GLY A 137 9.39 -14.04 -0.12
CA GLY A 137 8.19 -14.59 -0.74
C GLY A 137 7.15 -13.55 -1.14
N LEU A 138 7.44 -12.25 -1.03
CA LEU A 138 6.62 -11.20 -1.63
C LEU A 138 6.46 -11.46 -3.13
N GLN A 139 5.22 -11.31 -3.61
CA GLN A 139 4.93 -11.36 -5.04
C GLN A 139 4.11 -10.12 -5.40
N TRP A 140 4.39 -9.58 -6.58
CA TRP A 140 3.64 -8.44 -7.10
C TRP A 140 3.59 -8.46 -8.62
N VAL A 141 2.65 -7.74 -9.17
CA VAL A 141 2.53 -7.52 -10.61
C VAL A 141 1.95 -6.14 -10.86
N ALA A 142 2.48 -5.44 -11.85
CA ALA A 142 1.95 -4.17 -12.33
C ALA A 142 1.54 -4.28 -13.80
N GLN A 143 0.54 -3.52 -14.19
CA GLN A 143 0.05 -3.43 -15.57
C GLN A 143 -0.36 -1.99 -15.87
N ARG A 144 0.14 -1.46 -16.99
CA ARG A 144 -0.26 -0.14 -17.53
C ARG A 144 -1.24 -0.33 -18.68
N ASP A 145 -2.17 0.59 -18.77
CA ASP A 145 -3.06 0.78 -19.91
C ASP A 145 -3.14 2.29 -20.22
N ASP A 146 -2.10 2.79 -20.88
CA ASP A 146 -1.94 4.22 -21.21
C ASP A 146 -3.11 4.71 -22.09
N ALA A 147 -3.69 3.83 -22.92
CA ALA A 147 -4.83 4.17 -23.77
C ALA A 147 -6.11 4.43 -22.99
N GLN A 148 -6.23 3.83 -21.80
CA GLN A 148 -7.37 4.02 -20.90
C GLN A 148 -7.05 4.95 -19.73
N ASN A 149 -5.85 5.55 -19.68
CA ASN A 149 -5.38 6.37 -18.57
C ASN A 149 -5.48 5.64 -17.22
N GLN A 150 -4.98 4.41 -17.19
CA GLN A 150 -5.03 3.55 -16.01
C GLN A 150 -3.77 2.73 -15.84
N TRP A 151 -3.41 2.48 -14.60
CA TRP A 151 -2.45 1.44 -14.24
C TRP A 151 -2.92 0.68 -13.00
N ARG A 152 -2.38 -0.49 -12.79
CA ARG A 152 -2.84 -1.41 -11.75
C ARG A 152 -1.66 -2.10 -11.10
N VAL A 153 -1.79 -2.36 -9.80
CA VAL A 153 -0.83 -3.19 -9.06
C VAL A 153 -1.59 -4.19 -8.22
N ILE A 154 -1.06 -5.40 -8.14
CA ILE A 154 -1.51 -6.40 -7.18
C ILE A 154 -0.29 -6.85 -6.39
N TYR A 155 -0.44 -6.86 -5.06
CA TYR A 155 0.52 -7.41 -4.11
C TYR A 155 -0.03 -8.70 -3.50
N ALA A 156 0.87 -9.66 -3.22
CA ALA A 156 0.64 -10.79 -2.34
C ALA A 156 1.73 -10.79 -1.28
N LEU A 157 1.37 -10.31 -0.08
CA LEU A 157 2.27 -10.13 1.07
C LEU A 157 2.20 -11.37 1.98
N PRO A 158 3.28 -12.15 2.13
CA PRO A 158 3.28 -13.28 3.04
C PRO A 158 3.21 -12.83 4.50
N TRP A 159 2.23 -13.32 5.25
CA TRP A 159 2.09 -13.01 6.68
C TRP A 159 3.35 -13.29 7.48
N ALA A 160 4.01 -14.41 7.19
CA ALA A 160 5.23 -14.83 7.88
C ALA A 160 6.40 -13.85 7.73
N SER A 161 6.41 -13.02 6.67
CA SER A 161 7.49 -12.08 6.36
C SER A 161 7.22 -10.66 6.84
N ILE A 162 5.99 -10.37 7.28
CA ILE A 162 5.60 -9.05 7.79
C ILE A 162 5.27 -9.08 9.29
N GLY A 163 6.00 -9.89 10.04
CA GLY A 163 5.95 -9.91 11.49
C GLY A 163 4.76 -10.64 12.10
N ALA A 164 4.01 -11.42 11.32
CA ALA A 164 2.95 -12.24 11.88
C ALA A 164 3.53 -13.29 12.84
N PRO A 165 3.01 -13.41 14.09
CA PRO A 165 3.31 -14.55 14.94
C PRO A 165 2.71 -15.84 14.35
N ALA A 166 3.02 -16.99 14.97
CA ALA A 166 2.52 -18.30 14.51
C ALA A 166 1.00 -18.37 14.38
N ASP A 167 0.28 -17.69 15.29
CA ASP A 167 -1.16 -17.47 15.19
C ASP A 167 -1.39 -16.10 14.53
N LEU A 168 -1.99 -16.08 13.34
CA LEU A 168 -2.25 -14.86 12.59
C LEU A 168 -3.11 -13.88 13.40
N PRO A 169 -2.62 -12.66 13.70
CA PRO A 169 -3.41 -11.68 14.42
C PRO A 169 -4.68 -11.30 13.65
N THR A 170 -5.78 -11.13 14.38
CA THR A 170 -7.04 -10.69 13.79
C THR A 170 -7.08 -9.19 13.52
N ILE A 171 -6.14 -8.42 14.08
CA ILE A 171 -6.05 -6.96 13.89
C ILE A 171 -4.65 -6.60 13.41
N TRP A 172 -4.62 -5.72 12.41
CA TRP A 172 -3.41 -5.12 11.85
C TRP A 172 -3.56 -3.60 11.75
N ARG A 173 -2.47 -2.89 11.89
CA ARG A 173 -2.40 -1.46 11.58
C ARG A 173 -1.87 -1.29 10.17
N ALA A 174 -2.58 -0.55 9.32
CA ALA A 174 -2.15 -0.32 7.94
C ALA A 174 -2.61 1.04 7.42
N ASN A 175 -1.93 1.50 6.39
CA ASN A 175 -2.44 2.54 5.52
C ASN A 175 -2.08 2.23 4.06
N PHE A 176 -2.83 2.79 3.13
CA PHE A 176 -2.67 2.62 1.70
C PHE A 176 -2.54 3.99 1.09
N TYR A 177 -1.51 4.18 0.29
CA TYR A 177 -1.12 5.48 -0.22
C TYR A 177 -0.95 5.47 -1.72
N ARG A 178 -0.99 6.66 -2.31
CA ARG A 178 -0.55 6.92 -3.66
C ARG A 178 0.19 8.25 -3.71
N ILE A 179 1.32 8.27 -4.40
CA ILE A 179 1.94 9.47 -4.92
C ILE A 179 1.60 9.53 -6.42
N ASP A 180 0.85 10.54 -6.81
CA ASP A 180 0.57 10.90 -8.19
C ASP A 180 1.41 12.14 -8.52
N ARG A 181 2.36 12.02 -9.42
CA ARG A 181 3.34 13.08 -9.70
C ARG A 181 3.43 13.33 -11.19
N PRO A 182 2.46 14.07 -11.77
CA PRO A 182 2.46 14.35 -13.19
C PRO A 182 3.72 15.12 -13.58
N ARG A 183 4.27 14.84 -14.79
CA ARG A 183 5.47 15.50 -15.29
C ARG A 183 5.33 17.03 -15.43
N ASN A 184 4.11 17.51 -15.58
CA ASN A 184 3.77 18.93 -15.72
C ASN A 184 2.64 19.31 -14.76
N GLY A 185 2.87 19.23 -13.45
CA GLY A 185 1.87 19.56 -12.44
C GLY A 185 2.42 19.47 -11.04
N GLU A 186 1.56 19.74 -10.08
CA GLU A 186 1.87 19.53 -8.67
C GLU A 186 1.63 18.06 -8.30
N ALA A 187 2.47 17.52 -7.42
CA ALA A 187 2.28 16.17 -6.92
C ALA A 187 1.06 16.10 -6.00
N GLU A 188 0.27 15.04 -6.14
CA GLU A 188 -0.82 14.71 -5.26
C GLU A 188 -0.43 13.53 -4.36
N PHE A 189 -0.60 13.70 -3.06
CA PHE A 189 -0.35 12.69 -2.05
C PHE A 189 -1.67 12.27 -1.44
N SER A 190 -2.07 11.04 -1.64
CA SER A 190 -3.36 10.54 -1.17
C SER A 190 -3.24 9.25 -0.35
N CYS A 191 -4.22 9.02 0.52
CA CYS A 191 -4.21 7.90 1.44
C CYS A 191 -5.61 7.46 1.88
N TRP A 192 -5.71 6.24 2.38
CA TRP A 192 -6.94 5.74 3.01
C TRP A 192 -7.25 6.45 4.32
N SER A 193 -6.25 6.64 5.16
CA SER A 193 -6.34 7.35 6.44
C SER A 193 -5.44 8.58 6.39
N PRO A 194 -6.00 9.80 6.28
CA PRO A 194 -5.23 11.03 6.17
C PRO A 194 -4.24 11.22 7.32
N THR A 195 -3.01 11.58 6.98
CA THR A 195 -1.93 11.83 7.96
C THR A 195 -2.02 13.22 8.59
N MET A 196 -2.92 14.07 8.07
CA MET A 196 -3.27 15.39 8.59
C MET A 196 -2.08 16.35 8.70
N ILE A 197 -1.19 16.31 7.72
CA ILE A 197 0.01 17.17 7.68
C ILE A 197 0.30 17.66 6.26
N ASP A 198 0.80 18.89 6.18
CA ASP A 198 1.32 19.54 4.98
C ASP A 198 2.69 20.17 5.32
N PRO A 199 3.77 19.91 4.57
CA PRO A 199 3.85 18.99 3.44
C PRO A 199 3.56 17.53 3.84
N ALA A 200 3.08 16.73 2.88
CA ALA A 200 2.68 15.35 3.11
C ALA A 200 3.83 14.51 3.69
N ASP A 201 3.51 13.72 4.70
CA ASP A 201 4.40 12.72 5.29
C ASP A 201 3.59 11.46 5.61
N PHE A 202 3.92 10.34 4.96
CA PHE A 202 3.23 9.08 5.15
C PHE A 202 3.72 8.29 6.36
N HIS A 203 4.93 8.59 6.86
CA HIS A 203 5.52 7.94 8.04
C HIS A 203 4.91 8.43 9.37
N ARG A 204 3.57 8.41 9.43
CA ARG A 204 2.77 8.82 10.58
C ARG A 204 1.97 7.63 11.14
N PRO A 205 2.61 6.66 11.85
CA PRO A 205 1.97 5.41 12.26
C PRO A 205 0.76 5.60 13.19
N ALA A 206 0.66 6.74 13.88
CA ALA A 206 -0.52 7.09 14.67
C ALA A 206 -1.81 7.19 13.82
N TYR A 207 -1.67 7.43 12.51
CA TYR A 207 -2.77 7.55 11.55
C TYR A 207 -3.04 6.29 10.73
N PHE A 208 -2.32 5.18 10.97
CA PHE A 208 -2.64 3.93 10.31
C PHE A 208 -4.03 3.46 10.80
N GLY A 209 -4.89 3.09 9.85
CA GLY A 209 -6.18 2.50 10.13
C GLY A 209 -6.07 1.05 10.64
N TYR A 210 -7.20 0.40 10.82
CA TYR A 210 -7.27 -0.98 11.28
C TYR A 210 -7.75 -1.90 10.15
N LEU A 211 -7.01 -2.97 9.89
CA LEU A 211 -7.52 -4.12 9.15
C LEU A 211 -7.95 -5.17 10.17
N THR A 212 -9.20 -5.63 10.07
CA THR A 212 -9.71 -6.71 10.91
C THR A 212 -9.96 -7.93 10.02
N LEU A 213 -9.24 -9.01 10.29
CA LEU A 213 -9.37 -10.27 9.57
C LEU A 213 -10.61 -11.02 10.10
N ALA A 214 -11.50 -11.44 9.19
CA ALA A 214 -12.77 -12.07 9.51
C ALA A 214 -12.63 -13.59 9.68
#